data_d2084548b7ce8a260aada92b1a84c7fa
#
_entry.id   d2084548b7ce8a260aada92b1a84c7fa
#
_cell.length_a   1.000
_cell.length_b   1.000
_cell.length_c   1.000
_cell.angle_alpha   90.00
_cell.angle_beta   90.00
_cell.angle_gamma   90.00
#
_symmetry.space_group_name_H-M   'P 1'
#
loop_
_entity.id
_entity.type
_entity.pdbx_description
1 polymer ?
#
loop_
_entity_poly.entity_id
_entity_poly.type
_entity_poly.pdbx_seq_one_letter_code
_entity_poly.pdbx_strand_id
1 'polypeptide(L)'
;CIRDRRCLSAVVQAVVAERDFLFVTDEATAEALDEDSDADVLVISRDFDALALVEDELILALPLVPRHEVCPQNLPDMAVDEGFEKASERPNPFAALAALKKGS
;
A
#
# COMPACT_ATOMS: atom_id res chain seq x y z
N CYS A 1 12.74 -3.91 -9.29
CA CYS A 1 11.52 -3.66 -10.05
C CYS A 1 10.35 -4.29 -9.29
N ILE A 2 9.37 -3.50 -8.91
CA ILE A 2 8.15 -3.94 -8.24
C ILE A 2 6.98 -3.94 -9.23
N ARG A 3 5.87 -4.56 -8.86
CA ARG A 3 4.67 -4.59 -9.70
C ARG A 3 3.62 -3.62 -9.19
N ASP A 4 3.03 -2.90 -10.11
CA ASP A 4 1.87 -2.06 -9.84
C ASP A 4 0.69 -2.93 -9.34
N ARG A 5 0.07 -2.50 -8.25
CA ARG A 5 -1.05 -3.24 -7.64
C ARG A 5 -2.35 -3.15 -8.44
N ARG A 6 -2.45 -2.21 -9.35
CA ARG A 6 -3.64 -2.01 -10.19
C ARG A 6 -3.53 -2.73 -11.53
N CYS A 7 -2.43 -2.53 -12.26
CA CYS A 7 -2.28 -3.07 -13.61
C CYS A 7 -1.32 -4.26 -13.71
N LEU A 8 -0.65 -4.64 -12.60
CA LEU A 8 0.32 -5.73 -12.50
C LEU A 8 1.57 -5.59 -13.39
N SER A 9 1.69 -4.48 -14.11
CA SER A 9 2.87 -4.16 -14.89
C SER A 9 4.04 -3.77 -13.99
N ALA A 10 5.26 -3.89 -14.49
CA ALA A 10 6.44 -3.46 -13.77
C ALA A 10 6.43 -1.95 -13.57
N VAL A 11 6.71 -1.50 -12.35
CA VAL A 11 6.86 -0.09 -12.01
C VAL A 11 8.24 0.15 -11.39
N VAL A 12 8.84 1.27 -11.72
CA VAL A 12 10.09 1.75 -11.13
C VAL A 12 9.72 2.78 -10.07
N GLN A 13 10.10 2.51 -8.84
CA GLN A 13 9.89 3.39 -7.71
C GLN A 13 11.23 3.83 -7.16
N ALA A 14 11.43 5.14 -7.06
CA ALA A 14 12.54 5.68 -6.30
C ALA A 14 12.22 5.56 -4.80
N VAL A 15 13.15 4.98 -4.06
CA VAL A 15 13.04 4.81 -2.61
C VAL A 15 14.20 5.54 -1.96
N VAL A 16 13.91 6.40 -1.03
CA VAL A 16 14.90 7.11 -0.21
C VAL A 16 14.52 6.87 1.24
N ALA A 17 15.47 6.38 2.01
CA ALA A 17 15.36 6.24 3.46
C ALA A 17 16.46 7.07 4.10
N GLU A 18 16.11 7.85 5.10
CA GLU A 18 17.03 8.63 5.93
C GLU A 18 16.65 8.38 7.38
N ARG A 19 17.57 7.82 8.13
CA ARG A 19 17.40 7.43 9.52
C ARG A 19 18.66 7.70 10.31
N ASP A 20 18.50 8.16 11.52
CA ASP A 20 19.59 8.36 12.47
C ASP A 20 19.57 7.21 13.49
N PHE A 21 20.75 6.56 13.65
CA PHE A 21 20.92 5.47 14.59
C PHE A 21 21.95 5.84 15.65
N LEU A 22 21.60 5.61 16.90
CA LEU A 22 22.51 5.74 18.03
C LEU A 22 22.93 4.35 18.52
N PHE A 23 24.22 4.07 18.39
CA PHE A 23 24.79 2.80 18.83
C PHE A 23 25.28 2.88 20.29
N VAL A 24 24.81 1.96 21.10
CA VAL A 24 25.19 1.81 22.52
C VAL A 24 25.76 0.42 22.78
N THR A 25 26.48 0.27 23.90
CA THR A 25 27.19 -0.96 24.21
C THR A 25 26.36 -1.97 25.00
N ASP A 26 25.31 -1.53 25.65
CA ASP A 26 24.49 -2.36 26.55
C ASP A 26 23.00 -2.00 26.45
N GLU A 27 22.16 -2.98 26.80
CA GLU A 27 20.70 -2.92 26.74
C GLU A 27 20.13 -1.89 27.73
N ALA A 28 20.69 -1.81 28.94
CA ALA A 28 20.19 -0.89 29.95
C ALA A 28 20.37 0.58 29.53
N THR A 29 21.47 0.87 28.84
CA THR A 29 21.70 2.19 28.26
C THR A 29 20.78 2.45 27.08
N ALA A 30 20.49 1.42 26.27
CA ALA A 30 19.54 1.52 25.17
C ALA A 30 18.14 1.90 25.66
N GLU A 31 17.61 1.16 26.65
CA GLU A 31 16.29 1.44 27.23
C GLU A 31 16.19 2.86 27.82
N ALA A 32 17.25 3.31 28.48
CA ALA A 32 17.26 4.65 29.10
C ALA A 32 17.29 5.79 28.07
N LEU A 33 17.90 5.56 26.90
CA LEU A 33 18.04 6.58 25.85
C LEU A 33 16.91 6.54 24.84
N ASP A 34 16.24 5.40 24.66
CA ASP A 34 15.19 5.22 23.66
C ASP A 34 13.98 6.14 23.92
N GLU A 35 13.67 6.42 25.19
CA GLU A 35 12.56 7.31 25.57
C GLU A 35 12.85 8.79 25.26
N ASP A 36 14.13 9.21 25.31
CA ASP A 36 14.54 10.60 25.17
C ASP A 36 15.20 10.94 23.83
N SER A 37 15.45 9.95 22.97
CA SER A 37 16.16 10.11 21.69
C SER A 37 15.22 10.15 20.51
N ASP A 38 15.44 11.08 19.57
CA ASP A 38 14.78 11.08 18.26
C ASP A 38 15.40 10.06 17.29
N ALA A 39 16.59 9.53 17.63
CA ALA A 39 17.28 8.52 16.84
C ALA A 39 16.93 7.11 17.36
N ASP A 40 16.87 6.14 16.45
CA ASP A 40 16.65 4.75 16.81
C ASP A 40 17.89 4.19 17.56
N VAL A 41 17.71 3.74 18.79
CA VAL A 41 18.81 3.26 19.63
C VAL A 41 19.05 1.77 19.39
N LEU A 42 20.27 1.42 19.02
CA LEU A 42 20.69 0.05 18.73
C LEU A 42 21.86 -0.39 19.61
N VAL A 43 21.76 -1.60 20.14
CA VAL A 43 22.90 -2.22 20.85
C VAL A 43 23.87 -2.81 19.82
N ILE A 44 25.11 -2.33 19.84
CA ILE A 44 26.15 -2.83 18.93
C ILE A 44 26.62 -4.22 19.36
N SER A 45 26.67 -5.14 18.41
CA SER A 45 27.25 -6.47 18.59
C SER A 45 28.46 -6.66 17.70
N ARG A 46 29.28 -7.69 17.96
CA ARG A 46 30.42 -8.02 17.10
C ARG A 46 30.01 -8.50 15.72
N ASP A 47 28.81 -9.08 15.62
CA ASP A 47 28.24 -9.65 14.40
C ASP A 47 27.18 -8.71 13.80
N PHE A 48 27.31 -7.39 14.04
CA PHE A 48 26.38 -6.40 13.52
C PHE A 48 26.48 -6.31 12.00
N ASP A 49 25.37 -6.60 11.32
CA ASP A 49 25.27 -6.51 9.87
C ASP A 49 24.63 -5.17 9.44
N ALA A 50 25.48 -4.22 9.09
CA ALA A 50 25.05 -2.92 8.61
C ALA A 50 24.28 -3.00 7.28
N LEU A 51 24.58 -4.01 6.44
CA LEU A 51 23.88 -4.17 5.17
C LEU A 51 22.44 -4.64 5.38
N ALA A 52 22.22 -5.56 6.31
CA ALA A 52 20.89 -5.99 6.70
C ALA A 52 20.05 -4.82 7.26
N LEU A 53 20.65 -3.95 8.07
CA LEU A 53 19.98 -2.75 8.56
C LEU A 53 19.54 -1.83 7.43
N VAL A 54 20.43 -1.58 6.44
CA VAL A 54 20.08 -0.76 5.26
C VAL A 54 18.97 -1.41 4.44
N GLU A 55 18.98 -2.73 4.29
CA GLU A 55 17.96 -3.48 3.58
C GLU A 55 16.58 -3.33 4.27
N ASP A 56 16.55 -3.46 5.60
CA ASP A 56 15.33 -3.30 6.40
C ASP A 56 14.75 -1.88 6.25
N GLU A 57 15.57 -0.85 6.33
CA GLU A 57 15.14 0.54 6.14
C GLU A 57 14.60 0.81 4.74
N LEU A 58 15.22 0.25 3.71
CA LEU A 58 14.72 0.35 2.34
C LEU A 58 13.39 -0.37 2.16
N ILE A 59 13.21 -1.53 2.79
CA ILE A 59 11.94 -2.28 2.76
C ILE A 59 10.83 -1.47 3.44
N LEU A 60 11.12 -0.87 4.59
CA LEU A 60 10.17 -0.02 5.32
C LEU A 60 9.78 1.25 4.55
N ALA A 61 10.71 1.79 3.77
CA ALA A 61 10.47 2.98 2.94
C ALA A 61 9.71 2.67 1.64
N LEU A 62 9.48 1.40 1.29
CA LEU A 62 8.69 1.04 0.12
C LEU A 62 7.22 1.47 0.28
N PRO A 63 6.59 1.97 -0.78
CA PRO A 63 5.17 2.27 -0.74
C PRO A 63 4.34 0.99 -0.52
N LEU A 64 3.36 1.02 0.37
CA LEU A 64 2.46 -0.10 0.65
C LEU A 64 1.71 -0.56 -0.60
N VAL A 65 1.37 0.37 -1.47
CA VAL A 65 0.65 0.11 -2.71
C VAL A 65 1.37 0.81 -3.86
N PRO A 66 2.38 0.17 -4.46
CA PRO A 66 3.05 0.73 -5.63
C PRO A 66 2.09 0.83 -6.81
N ARG A 67 2.03 2.01 -7.43
CA ARG A 67 1.17 2.29 -8.58
C ARG A 67 1.85 3.25 -9.53
N HIS A 68 1.54 3.13 -10.82
CA HIS A 68 1.88 4.18 -11.78
C HIS A 68 1.00 5.41 -11.53
N GLU A 69 1.51 6.59 -11.75
CA GLU A 69 0.69 7.81 -11.79
C GLU A 69 -0.33 7.71 -12.92
N VAL A 70 0.13 7.31 -14.10
CA VAL A 70 -0.70 7.01 -15.26
C VAL A 70 -0.51 5.55 -15.64
N CYS A 71 -1.59 4.78 -15.66
CA CYS A 71 -1.52 3.37 -16.00
C CYS A 71 -1.14 3.18 -17.47
N PRO A 72 -0.10 2.37 -17.79
CA PRO A 72 0.31 2.13 -19.18
C PRO A 72 -0.70 1.30 -19.95
N GLN A 73 -1.62 0.62 -19.28
CA GLN A 73 -2.67 -0.18 -19.87
C GLN A 73 -4.03 0.40 -19.49
N ASN A 74 -4.93 0.46 -20.46
CA ASN A 74 -6.33 0.79 -20.19
C ASN A 74 -6.98 -0.42 -19.51
N LEU A 75 -7.29 -0.26 -18.24
CA LEU A 75 -7.96 -1.30 -17.46
C LEU A 75 -9.47 -1.15 -17.64
N PRO A 76 -10.22 -2.23 -17.87
CA PRO A 76 -11.67 -2.16 -17.90
C PRO A 76 -12.19 -1.76 -16.50
N ASP A 77 -13.04 -0.76 -16.46
CA ASP A 77 -13.64 -0.28 -15.21
C ASP A 77 -14.63 -1.30 -14.62
N MET A 78 -15.11 -2.20 -15.46
CA MET A 78 -16.08 -3.21 -15.10
C MET A 78 -15.81 -4.52 -15.84
N ALA A 79 -15.89 -5.62 -15.13
CA ALA A 79 -15.92 -6.96 -15.70
C ALA A 79 -17.33 -7.52 -15.49
N VAL A 80 -18.01 -7.81 -16.60
CA VAL A 80 -19.33 -8.43 -16.62
C VAL A 80 -19.24 -9.78 -17.33
N ASP A 81 -19.96 -10.76 -16.85
CA ASP A 81 -20.10 -12.03 -17.55
C ASP A 81 -21.15 -11.93 -18.66
N GLU A 82 -21.17 -12.90 -19.55
CA GLU A 82 -22.09 -12.94 -20.71
C GLU A 82 -23.57 -13.02 -20.31
N GLY A 83 -23.88 -13.39 -19.08
CA GLY A 83 -25.23 -13.49 -18.55
C GLY A 83 -25.75 -12.23 -17.86
N PHE A 84 -24.84 -11.29 -17.54
CA PHE A 84 -25.18 -10.12 -16.73
C PHE A 84 -26.19 -9.19 -17.40
N GLU A 85 -26.03 -8.92 -18.69
CA GLU A 85 -26.95 -8.06 -19.43
C GLU A 85 -28.38 -8.63 -19.45
N LYS A 86 -28.51 -9.94 -19.69
CA LYS A 86 -29.79 -10.64 -19.64
C LYS A 86 -30.44 -10.62 -18.26
N ALA A 87 -29.61 -10.68 -17.20
CA ALA A 87 -30.09 -10.59 -15.82
C ALA A 87 -30.49 -9.16 -15.45
N SER A 88 -29.88 -8.13 -16.02
CA SER A 88 -30.20 -6.72 -15.79
C SER A 88 -31.44 -6.26 -16.55
N GLU A 89 -31.85 -6.98 -17.62
CA GLU A 89 -33.10 -6.72 -18.38
C GLU A 89 -34.38 -7.09 -17.61
N ARG A 90 -34.28 -7.59 -16.37
CA ARG A 90 -35.43 -7.83 -15.55
C ARG A 90 -36.23 -6.53 -15.39
N PRO A 91 -37.57 -6.56 -15.63
CA PRO A 91 -38.40 -5.38 -15.49
C PRO A 91 -38.22 -4.83 -14.05
N ASN A 92 -37.98 -3.54 -13.95
CA ASN A 92 -37.84 -2.88 -12.68
C ASN A 92 -39.11 -3.10 -11.83
N PRO A 93 -39.02 -3.78 -10.67
CA PRO A 93 -40.20 -4.05 -9.85
C PRO A 93 -40.92 -2.76 -9.37
N PHE A 94 -40.18 -1.66 -9.39
CA PHE A 94 -40.72 -0.35 -9.02
C PHE A 94 -41.33 0.42 -10.21
N ALA A 95 -41.29 -0.10 -11.42
CA ALA A 95 -41.89 0.53 -12.58
C ALA A 95 -43.40 0.76 -12.39
N ALA A 96 -44.08 -0.09 -11.63
CA ALA A 96 -45.49 0.06 -11.24
C ALA A 96 -45.76 1.35 -10.44
N LEU A 97 -44.75 1.87 -9.70
CA LEU A 97 -44.91 3.11 -8.94
C LEU A 97 -44.99 4.36 -9.83
N ALA A 98 -44.53 4.28 -11.08
CA ALA A 98 -44.64 5.37 -12.03
C ALA A 98 -46.14 5.66 -12.36
N ALA A 99 -47.03 4.64 -12.27
CA ALA A 99 -48.46 4.81 -12.46
C ALA A 99 -49.10 5.60 -11.32
N LEU A 100 -48.61 5.47 -10.09
CA LEU A 100 -49.12 6.21 -8.92
C LEU A 100 -48.76 7.69 -8.97
N LYS A 101 -47.65 8.06 -9.63
CA LYS A 101 -47.23 9.46 -9.75
C LYS A 101 -48.08 10.26 -10.78
N LYS A 102 -48.79 9.58 -11.67
CA LYS A 102 -49.69 10.21 -12.67
C LYS A 102 -51.11 10.46 -12.16
N GLY A 103 -51.43 10.00 -10.96
CA GLY A 103 -52.75 10.12 -10.36
C GLY A 103 -52.89 11.25 -9.30
N SER A 104 -51.92 12.16 -9.28
CA SER A 104 -52.00 13.37 -8.42
C SER A 104 -52.10 14.61 -9.24
#